data_c9706f159df7affc83b3314f33dbbbd1
#
_entry.id   c9706f159df7affc83b3314f33dbbbd1
#
_cell.length_a   1.000
_cell.length_b   1.000
_cell.length_c   1.000
_cell.angle_alpha   90.00
_cell.angle_beta   90.00
_cell.angle_gamma   90.00
#
_symmetry.space_group_name_H-M   'P 1'
#
loop_
_entity.id
_entity.type
_entity.pdbx_description
1 polymer ?
#
loop_
_entity_poly.entity_id
_entity_poly.type
_entity_poly.pdbx_seq_one_letter_code
_entity_poly.pdbx_strand_id
1 'polypeptide(L)'
;MHKEIKNLIEKVKECAKEVYQELGSGWPECVYQNAMEVALRERGITYESQRILPISFKGHIVGESKPDLVIWAKLKKEKRIAIVVDLKWDSSVKEDHRIQIIKYIKELKKQLKPGEEVFNTGFVINFIKPKSEKIKEEDKKVEKMEGIQVLNVEV
;
A
#
# COMPACT_ATOMS: atom_id res chain seq x y z
N MET A 1 -16.09 -5.63 8.94
CA MET A 1 -14.67 -5.22 9.12
C MET A 1 -14.39 -5.00 10.59
N HIS A 2 -13.30 -5.55 11.07
CA HIS A 2 -12.89 -5.32 12.45
C HIS A 2 -12.54 -3.86 12.68
N LYS A 3 -12.94 -3.34 13.82
CA LYS A 3 -12.66 -1.96 14.19
C LYS A 3 -11.15 -1.68 14.21
N GLU A 4 -10.36 -2.63 14.68
CA GLU A 4 -8.91 -2.52 14.74
C GLU A 4 -8.29 -2.35 13.36
N ILE A 5 -8.79 -3.10 12.37
CA ILE A 5 -8.29 -3.00 10.99
C ILE A 5 -8.66 -1.66 10.39
N LYS A 6 -9.89 -1.22 10.59
CA LYS A 6 -10.34 0.08 10.10
C LYS A 6 -9.50 1.22 10.69
N ASN A 7 -9.25 1.17 12.00
CA ASN A 7 -8.43 2.19 12.68
C ASN A 7 -6.99 2.17 12.16
N LEU A 8 -6.44 0.97 11.92
CA LEU A 8 -5.10 0.84 11.40
C LEU A 8 -4.98 1.43 9.98
N ILE A 9 -5.95 1.16 9.13
CA ILE A 9 -5.99 1.71 7.77
C ILE A 9 -6.03 3.24 7.82
N GLU A 10 -6.85 3.81 8.71
CA GLU A 10 -6.91 5.27 8.87
C GLU A 10 -5.56 5.84 9.33
N LYS A 11 -4.88 5.16 10.23
CA LYS A 11 -3.54 5.57 10.67
C LYS A 11 -2.52 5.53 9.53
N VAL A 12 -2.59 4.53 8.68
CA VAL A 12 -1.71 4.45 7.50
C VAL A 12 -1.97 5.63 6.56
N LYS A 13 -3.23 5.97 6.34
CA LYS A 13 -3.58 7.14 5.53
C LYS A 13 -3.07 8.44 6.15
N GLU A 14 -3.14 8.56 7.46
CA GLU A 14 -2.60 9.72 8.17
C GLU A 14 -1.08 9.82 8.00
N CYS A 15 -0.38 8.69 8.02
CA CYS A 15 1.05 8.66 7.73
C CYS A 15 1.34 9.25 6.35
N ALA A 16 0.58 8.84 5.35
CA ALA A 16 0.77 9.33 3.98
C ALA A 16 0.49 10.83 3.87
N LYS A 17 -0.53 11.33 4.54
CA LYS A 17 -0.81 12.76 4.58
C LYS A 17 0.35 13.54 5.20
N GLU A 18 0.86 13.06 6.33
CA GLU A 18 1.98 13.69 7.01
C GLU A 18 3.22 13.74 6.12
N VAL A 19 3.52 12.64 5.46
CA VAL A 19 4.65 12.56 4.54
C VAL A 19 4.50 13.60 3.42
N TYR A 20 3.33 13.67 2.81
CA TYR A 20 3.11 14.62 1.72
C TYR A 20 3.13 16.08 2.20
N GLN A 21 2.56 16.34 3.38
CA GLN A 21 2.55 17.70 3.95
C GLN A 21 3.96 18.22 4.21
N GLU A 22 4.85 17.35 4.70
CA GLU A 22 6.22 17.77 4.98
C GLU A 22 7.13 17.79 3.76
N LEU A 23 7.00 16.82 2.87
CA LEU A 23 7.91 16.66 1.74
C LEU A 23 7.38 17.29 0.46
N GLY A 24 6.08 17.34 0.27
CA GLY A 24 5.47 17.80 -0.97
C GLY A 24 5.71 16.82 -2.11
N SER A 25 5.49 17.28 -3.32
CA SER A 25 5.71 16.48 -4.53
C SER A 25 7.14 16.68 -5.06
N GLY A 26 7.54 15.84 -6.00
CA GLY A 26 8.78 16.05 -6.75
C GLY A 26 9.98 15.23 -6.31
N TRP A 27 9.84 14.41 -5.30
CA TRP A 27 10.94 13.55 -4.85
C TRP A 27 10.86 12.18 -5.53
N PRO A 28 11.98 11.45 -5.62
CA PRO A 28 11.97 10.08 -6.09
C PRO A 28 11.11 9.17 -5.19
N GLU A 29 10.58 8.08 -5.75
CA GLU A 29 9.74 7.14 -4.99
C GLU A 29 10.40 6.64 -3.71
N CYS A 30 11.71 6.40 -3.71
CA CYS A 30 12.41 5.90 -2.53
C CYS A 30 12.32 6.86 -1.34
N VAL A 31 12.21 8.17 -1.60
CA VAL A 31 12.05 9.16 -0.53
C VAL A 31 10.72 8.97 0.17
N TYR A 32 9.65 8.79 -0.61
CA TYR A 32 8.31 8.56 -0.04
C TYR A 32 8.23 7.22 0.68
N GLN A 33 8.84 6.18 0.12
CA GLN A 33 8.93 4.87 0.76
C GLN A 33 9.59 4.98 2.15
N ASN A 34 10.75 5.59 2.19
CA ASN A 34 11.50 5.74 3.44
C ASN A 34 10.76 6.62 4.45
N ALA A 35 10.14 7.68 4.00
CA ALA A 35 9.36 8.56 4.88
C ALA A 35 8.13 7.85 5.45
N MET A 36 7.44 7.04 4.63
CA MET A 36 6.33 6.24 5.11
C MET A 36 6.78 5.27 6.20
N GLU A 37 7.93 4.63 6.02
CA GLU A 37 8.45 3.70 7.01
C GLU A 37 8.76 4.42 8.33
N VAL A 38 9.31 5.62 8.28
CA VAL A 38 9.54 6.43 9.48
C VAL A 38 8.21 6.74 10.17
N ALA A 39 7.22 7.20 9.43
CA ALA A 39 5.92 7.56 9.98
C ALA A 39 5.21 6.36 10.62
N LEU A 40 5.31 5.18 9.99
CA LEU A 40 4.75 3.94 10.52
C LEU A 40 5.43 3.54 11.83
N ARG A 41 6.76 3.59 11.87
CA ARG A 41 7.52 3.25 13.08
C ARG A 41 7.17 4.19 14.23
N GLU A 42 7.03 5.48 13.96
CA GLU A 42 6.68 6.45 14.99
C GLU A 42 5.32 6.18 15.63
N ARG A 43 4.41 5.58 14.88
CA ARG A 43 3.09 5.20 15.37
C ARG A 43 3.03 3.77 15.93
N GLY A 44 4.16 3.09 15.98
CA GLY A 44 4.21 1.71 16.49
C GLY A 44 3.49 0.71 15.60
N ILE A 45 3.35 1.00 14.32
CA ILE A 45 2.69 0.11 13.36
C ILE A 45 3.69 -0.93 12.87
N THR A 46 3.32 -2.20 12.97
CA THR A 46 4.15 -3.31 12.47
C THR A 46 4.00 -3.43 10.97
N TYR A 47 5.12 -3.50 10.25
CA TYR A 47 5.11 -3.64 8.80
C TYR A 47 6.32 -4.39 8.31
N GLU A 48 6.22 -4.89 7.09
CA GLU A 48 7.36 -5.39 6.33
C GLU A 48 7.53 -4.52 5.09
N SER A 49 8.77 -4.19 4.78
CA SER A 49 9.12 -3.40 3.60
C SER A 49 9.58 -4.34 2.50
N GLN A 50 8.97 -4.23 1.33
CA GLN A 50 9.38 -4.94 0.12
C GLN A 50 9.56 -6.46 0.30
N ARG A 51 8.57 -7.07 0.89
CA ARG A 51 8.56 -8.53 1.05
C ARG A 51 8.62 -9.22 -0.30
N ILE A 52 9.53 -10.17 -0.44
CA ILE A 52 9.71 -10.91 -1.69
C ILE A 52 8.61 -11.97 -1.84
N LEU A 53 7.89 -11.90 -2.96
CA LEU A 53 6.88 -12.88 -3.34
C LEU A 53 7.34 -13.59 -4.61
N PRO A 54 7.88 -14.83 -4.49
CA PRO A 54 8.34 -15.56 -5.67
C PRO A 54 7.18 -15.89 -6.61
N ILE A 55 7.44 -15.78 -7.90
CA ILE A 55 6.50 -16.14 -8.95
C ILE A 55 6.95 -17.45 -9.56
N SER A 56 6.08 -18.46 -9.52
CA SER A 56 6.40 -19.79 -10.02
C SER A 56 5.65 -20.12 -11.30
N PHE A 57 6.31 -20.87 -12.17
CA PHE A 57 5.70 -21.44 -13.35
C PHE A 57 6.13 -22.91 -13.46
N LYS A 58 5.18 -23.82 -13.42
CA LYS A 58 5.44 -25.29 -13.46
C LYS A 58 6.48 -25.72 -12.43
N GLY A 59 6.38 -25.18 -11.22
CA GLY A 59 7.31 -25.52 -10.13
C GLY A 59 8.66 -24.81 -10.18
N HIS A 60 8.90 -23.97 -11.16
CA HIS A 60 10.13 -23.20 -11.28
C HIS A 60 9.90 -21.74 -10.94
N ILE A 61 10.81 -21.14 -10.19
CA ILE A 61 10.74 -19.72 -9.90
C ILE A 61 11.20 -18.96 -11.13
N VAL A 62 10.30 -18.17 -11.70
CA VAL A 62 10.56 -17.42 -12.94
C VAL A 62 10.67 -15.92 -12.71
N GLY A 63 10.42 -15.47 -11.50
CA GLY A 63 10.53 -14.06 -11.15
C GLY A 63 10.11 -13.84 -9.70
N GLU A 64 10.08 -12.58 -9.32
CA GLU A 64 9.61 -12.19 -7.99
C GLU A 64 8.89 -10.85 -8.07
N SER A 65 7.97 -10.63 -7.14
CA SER A 65 7.30 -9.35 -6.96
C SER A 65 7.50 -8.88 -5.53
N LYS A 66 7.34 -7.59 -5.29
CA LYS A 66 7.58 -6.98 -3.98
C LYS A 66 6.56 -5.88 -3.75
N PRO A 67 5.54 -6.11 -2.92
CA PRO A 67 4.70 -5.00 -2.47
C PRO A 67 5.55 -4.05 -1.63
N ASP A 68 5.30 -2.76 -1.75
CA ASP A 68 6.09 -1.78 -1.00
C ASP A 68 5.96 -1.97 0.49
N LEU A 69 4.76 -2.23 0.96
CA LEU A 69 4.48 -2.43 2.39
C LEU A 69 3.48 -3.55 2.59
N VAL A 70 3.73 -4.35 3.61
CA VAL A 70 2.73 -5.27 4.16
C VAL A 70 2.54 -4.84 5.61
N ILE A 71 1.36 -4.32 5.92
CA ILE A 71 1.02 -3.81 7.24
C ILE A 71 0.38 -4.96 8.03
N TRP A 72 0.83 -5.16 9.26
CA TRP A 72 0.32 -6.24 10.08
C TRP A 72 -0.60 -5.73 11.19
N ALA A 73 -1.83 -6.23 11.19
CA ALA A 73 -2.78 -6.03 12.29
C ALA A 73 -2.73 -7.24 13.20
N LYS A 74 -2.54 -7.03 14.49
CA LYS A 74 -2.60 -8.11 15.48
C LYS A 74 -3.98 -8.12 16.10
N LEU A 75 -4.67 -9.23 15.97
CA LEU A 75 -5.98 -9.44 16.56
C LEU A 75 -5.87 -10.39 17.76
N LYS A 76 -6.97 -10.53 18.46
CA LYS A 76 -7.03 -11.45 19.60
C LYS A 76 -6.75 -12.89 19.17
N LYS A 77 -6.28 -13.72 20.11
CA LYS A 77 -5.99 -15.16 19.90
C LYS A 77 -4.86 -15.41 18.89
N GLU A 78 -3.82 -14.55 18.93
CA GLU A 78 -2.64 -14.70 18.09
C GLU A 78 -2.92 -14.66 16.59
N LYS A 79 -4.05 -14.11 16.20
CA LYS A 79 -4.40 -13.94 14.79
C LYS A 79 -3.79 -12.66 14.26
N ARG A 80 -3.15 -12.75 13.11
CA ARG A 80 -2.54 -11.61 12.44
C ARG A 80 -3.13 -11.45 11.05
N ILE A 81 -3.37 -10.22 10.65
CA ILE A 81 -3.91 -9.92 9.32
C ILE A 81 -2.95 -9.01 8.59
N ALA A 82 -2.57 -9.42 7.39
CA ALA A 82 -1.70 -8.66 6.50
C ALA A 82 -2.54 -7.76 5.60
N ILE A 83 -2.16 -6.50 5.50
CA ILE A 83 -2.79 -5.52 4.62
C ILE A 83 -1.73 -5.09 3.61
N VAL A 84 -2.00 -5.31 2.33
CA VAL A 84 -1.07 -4.95 1.25
C VAL A 84 -1.26 -3.49 0.89
N VAL A 85 -0.16 -2.73 0.91
CA VAL A 85 -0.15 -1.32 0.55
C VAL A 85 0.98 -1.09 -0.45
N ASP A 86 0.66 -0.47 -1.56
CA ASP A 86 1.66 -0.09 -2.55
C ASP A 86 1.70 1.43 -2.67
N LEU A 87 2.89 1.96 -2.87
CA LEU A 87 3.12 3.39 -2.95
C LEU A 87 3.46 3.77 -4.39
N LYS A 88 2.84 4.83 -4.87
CA LYS A 88 3.11 5.33 -6.22
C LYS A 88 3.38 6.82 -6.18
N TRP A 89 4.06 7.30 -7.18
CA TRP A 89 4.31 8.70 -7.39
C TRP A 89 4.02 9.01 -8.85
N ASP A 90 2.76 9.31 -9.12
CA ASP A 90 2.27 9.48 -10.48
C ASP A 90 1.25 10.61 -10.50
N SER A 91 0.90 11.09 -11.69
CA SER A 91 -0.12 12.12 -11.84
C SER A 91 -1.51 11.61 -11.45
N SER A 92 -1.74 10.30 -11.57
CA SER A 92 -2.99 9.66 -11.15
C SER A 92 -2.78 8.18 -10.92
N VAL A 93 -3.70 7.55 -10.18
CA VAL A 93 -3.71 6.10 -10.06
C VAL A 93 -4.25 5.49 -11.36
N LYS A 94 -3.74 4.29 -11.69
CA LYS A 94 -4.04 3.61 -12.96
C LYS A 94 -4.55 2.20 -12.72
N GLU A 95 -5.22 1.64 -13.73
CA GLU A 95 -5.72 0.26 -13.65
C GLU A 95 -4.61 -0.75 -13.42
N ASP A 96 -3.42 -0.51 -13.96
CA ASP A 96 -2.26 -1.38 -13.73
C ASP A 96 -1.90 -1.48 -12.24
N HIS A 97 -2.07 -0.40 -11.50
CA HIS A 97 -1.83 -0.41 -10.06
C HIS A 97 -2.81 -1.33 -9.34
N ARG A 98 -4.06 -1.31 -9.78
CA ARG A 98 -5.10 -2.18 -9.23
C ARG A 98 -4.78 -3.65 -9.49
N ILE A 99 -4.42 -3.99 -10.72
CA ILE A 99 -4.06 -5.34 -11.10
C ILE A 99 -2.89 -5.84 -10.27
N GLN A 100 -1.90 -4.98 -10.05
CA GLN A 100 -0.72 -5.30 -9.26
C GLN A 100 -1.09 -5.67 -7.80
N ILE A 101 -1.98 -4.91 -7.18
CA ILE A 101 -2.45 -5.20 -5.81
C ILE A 101 -3.14 -6.56 -5.76
N ILE A 102 -4.00 -6.86 -6.71
CA ILE A 102 -4.69 -8.14 -6.77
C ILE A 102 -3.69 -9.29 -6.82
N LYS A 103 -2.66 -9.16 -7.63
CA LYS A 103 -1.60 -10.18 -7.75
C LYS A 103 -0.81 -10.32 -6.44
N TYR A 104 -0.46 -9.22 -5.80
CA TYR A 104 0.24 -9.26 -4.51
C TYR A 104 -0.56 -10.01 -3.46
N ILE A 105 -1.85 -9.72 -3.35
CA ILE A 105 -2.71 -10.39 -2.38
C ILE A 105 -2.77 -11.89 -2.64
N LYS A 106 -2.93 -12.28 -3.90
CA LYS A 106 -3.00 -13.70 -4.27
C LYS A 106 -1.69 -14.43 -3.97
N GLU A 107 -0.56 -13.81 -4.29
CA GLU A 107 0.75 -14.43 -4.03
C GLU A 107 1.08 -14.48 -2.53
N LEU A 108 0.74 -13.43 -1.80
CA LEU A 108 0.97 -13.40 -0.36
C LEU A 108 0.18 -14.50 0.35
N LYS A 109 -1.06 -14.76 -0.06
CA LYS A 109 -1.87 -15.83 0.53
C LYS A 109 -1.18 -17.20 0.49
N LYS A 110 -0.36 -17.45 -0.52
CA LYS A 110 0.36 -18.73 -0.67
C LYS A 110 1.49 -18.90 0.32
N GLN A 111 1.95 -17.83 0.95
CA GLN A 111 3.12 -17.84 1.83
C GLN A 111 2.79 -17.73 3.31
N LEU A 112 1.53 -17.56 3.66
CA LEU A 112 1.16 -17.29 5.04
C LEU A 112 1.27 -18.53 5.91
N LYS A 113 1.60 -18.27 7.18
CA LYS A 113 1.67 -19.30 8.23
C LYS A 113 0.31 -19.48 8.89
N PRO A 114 0.09 -20.59 9.63
CA PRO A 114 -1.12 -20.73 10.43
C PRO A 114 -1.30 -19.51 11.35
N GLY A 115 -2.54 -19.03 11.45
CA GLY A 115 -2.86 -17.84 12.24
C GLY A 115 -2.68 -16.53 11.49
N GLU A 116 -2.14 -16.57 10.28
CA GLU A 116 -1.98 -15.38 9.42
C GLU A 116 -3.01 -15.42 8.30
N GLU A 117 -3.59 -14.26 8.02
CA GLU A 117 -4.53 -14.08 6.91
C GLU A 117 -4.21 -12.81 6.17
N VAL A 118 -4.60 -12.73 4.91
CA VAL A 118 -4.50 -11.49 4.13
C VAL A 118 -5.86 -10.80 4.11
N PHE A 119 -5.87 -9.52 4.42
CA PHE A 119 -7.07 -8.72 4.27
C PHE A 119 -7.45 -8.65 2.79
N ASN A 120 -8.73 -8.81 2.48
CA ASN A 120 -9.21 -8.88 1.10
C ASN A 120 -9.18 -7.55 0.35
N THR A 121 -8.88 -6.47 1.02
CA THR A 121 -8.74 -5.15 0.39
C THR A 121 -7.29 -4.68 0.54
N GLY A 122 -6.68 -4.34 -0.58
CA GLY A 122 -5.37 -3.70 -0.60
C GLY A 122 -5.50 -2.23 -0.98
N PHE A 123 -4.42 -1.48 -0.84
CA PHE A 123 -4.45 -0.05 -1.06
C PHE A 123 -3.29 0.40 -1.92
N VAL A 124 -3.56 1.28 -2.87
CA VAL A 124 -2.54 2.04 -3.57
C VAL A 124 -2.61 3.46 -3.04
N ILE A 125 -1.51 3.95 -2.49
CA ILE A 125 -1.40 5.34 -2.04
C ILE A 125 -0.50 6.06 -3.05
N ASN A 126 -1.06 7.02 -3.74
CA ASN A 126 -0.34 7.79 -4.73
C ASN A 126 -0.02 9.18 -4.19
N PHE A 127 1.27 9.51 -4.15
CA PHE A 127 1.74 10.85 -3.83
C PHE A 127 1.70 11.65 -5.12
N ILE A 128 0.70 12.49 -5.28
CA ILE A 128 0.38 13.10 -6.57
C ILE A 128 1.54 13.90 -7.14
N LYS A 129 1.96 13.49 -8.33
CA LYS A 129 2.95 14.22 -9.11
C LYS A 129 2.20 15.25 -9.96
N PRO A 130 2.46 16.54 -9.80
CA PRO A 130 1.81 17.53 -10.63
C PRO A 130 2.14 17.31 -12.10
N LYS A 131 1.17 17.55 -12.97
CA LYS A 131 1.41 17.57 -14.41
C LYS A 131 2.14 18.86 -14.76
N SER A 132 3.09 18.75 -15.69
CA SER A 132 4.01 19.85 -16.00
C SER A 132 3.36 21.08 -16.63
N GLU A 133 2.19 20.97 -17.23
CA GLU A 133 1.63 22.09 -17.99
C GLU A 133 0.25 22.55 -17.55
N LYS A 134 -0.69 21.67 -17.44
CA LYS A 134 -2.05 22.04 -17.06
C LYS A 134 -2.61 21.05 -16.07
N ILE A 135 -3.16 21.58 -15.01
CA ILE A 135 -3.95 20.77 -14.10
C ILE A 135 -5.28 20.55 -14.78
N LYS A 136 -5.52 19.33 -15.25
CA LYS A 136 -6.81 18.95 -15.79
C LYS A 136 -7.70 18.49 -14.66
N GLU A 137 -8.99 18.65 -14.87
CA GLU A 137 -9.95 18.06 -13.94
C GLU A 137 -9.69 16.57 -13.82
N GLU A 138 -9.65 16.13 -12.60
CA GLU A 138 -9.34 14.77 -12.25
C GLU A 138 -10.56 13.86 -12.37
N ASP A 139 -10.29 12.57 -12.55
CA ASP A 139 -11.30 11.55 -12.48
C ASP A 139 -11.88 11.54 -11.06
N LYS A 140 -13.21 11.72 -10.97
CA LYS A 140 -13.93 11.79 -9.69
C LYS A 140 -14.09 10.44 -8.99
N LYS A 141 -13.68 9.34 -9.62
CA LYS A 141 -13.75 7.99 -9.02
C LYS A 141 -12.69 7.74 -7.96
N VAL A 142 -11.73 8.63 -7.86
CA VAL A 142 -10.60 8.48 -6.95
C VAL A 142 -10.75 9.49 -5.83
N GLU A 143 -10.61 9.01 -4.60
CA GLU A 143 -10.61 9.87 -3.42
C GLU A 143 -9.33 10.70 -3.39
N LYS A 144 -9.47 12.02 -3.26
CA LYS A 144 -8.34 12.93 -3.11
C LYS A 144 -8.28 13.43 -1.68
N MET A 145 -7.10 13.38 -1.10
CA MET A 145 -6.88 13.79 0.28
C MET A 145 -5.56 14.57 0.35
N GLU A 146 -5.65 15.89 0.38
CA GLU A 146 -4.49 16.76 0.67
C GLU A 146 -3.19 16.36 -0.07
N GLY A 147 -3.27 16.18 -1.38
CA GLY A 147 -2.10 15.86 -2.20
C GLY A 147 -1.83 14.37 -2.38
N ILE A 148 -2.64 13.52 -1.79
CA ILE A 148 -2.56 12.08 -2.04
C ILE A 148 -3.86 11.55 -2.63
N GLN A 149 -3.76 10.43 -3.31
CA GLN A 149 -4.90 9.66 -3.79
C GLN A 149 -4.82 8.28 -3.18
N VAL A 150 -5.95 7.74 -2.75
CA VAL A 150 -6.00 6.38 -2.21
C VAL A 150 -6.97 5.56 -3.04
N LEU A 151 -6.45 4.50 -3.67
CA LEU A 151 -7.27 3.55 -4.41
C LEU A 151 -7.48 2.32 -3.54
N ASN A 152 -8.73 2.02 -3.24
CA ASN A 152 -9.10 0.80 -2.52
C ASN A 152 -9.30 -0.31 -3.55
N VAL A 153 -8.64 -1.42 -3.35
CA VAL A 153 -8.72 -2.57 -4.27
C VAL A 153 -9.26 -3.77 -3.52
N GLU A 154 -10.49 -4.14 -3.84
CA GLU A 154 -11.11 -5.34 -3.26
C GLU A 154 -10.83 -6.55 -4.15
N VAL A 155 -10.53 -7.66 -3.51
CA VAL A 155 -10.25 -8.93 -4.19
C VAL A 155 -11.33 -9.96 -3.88
#